data_99f49915512cf6396d6d791ff4b8e34e
#
_entry.id   99f49915512cf6396d6d791ff4b8e34e
#
_cell.length_a   1.000
_cell.length_b   1.000
_cell.length_c   1.000
_cell.angle_alpha   90.00
_cell.angle_beta   90.00
_cell.angle_gamma   90.00
#
_symmetry.space_group_name_H-M   'P 1'
#
loop_
_entity.id
_entity.type
_entity.pdbx_description
1 polymer ?
#
loop_
_entity_poly.entity_id
_entity_poly.type
_entity_poly.pdbx_seq_one_letter_code
_entity_poly.pdbx_strand_id
1 'polypeptide(L)'
;MALKNTVSKNAVVTGASSGIGAATARRLAKEGYHVFLAARRADRIEALAAEIGGTAIATDVTSDDSVAALAEAVGDRLDLLVNNAGGAFGVDKVADADLAKWQAMFEVNVVGLTRVTKALLPALIASGAGAIINVGSIAGRRAYEGGAGYNAAKFGTRAVTEALRLEIVDQPVRIMEIAPGMVQTEEFSLVRLGGDQAAADAVYQGVADPLVAEDIADAIVWMATRPAHVNIDELVIKPRAQAAPHKVHREG
;
A
#
# COMPACT_ATOMS: atom_id res chain seq x y z
N MET A 1 -15.67 -16.97 33.29
CA MET A 1 -14.97 -16.69 32.02
C MET A 1 -15.39 -15.30 31.58
N ALA A 2 -14.59 -14.28 31.89
CA ALA A 2 -14.96 -12.89 31.61
C ALA A 2 -14.83 -12.68 30.07
N LEU A 3 -15.94 -12.29 29.45
CA LEU A 3 -15.96 -11.76 28.09
C LEU A 3 -15.02 -10.53 28.11
N LYS A 4 -13.81 -10.67 27.56
CA LYS A 4 -13.01 -9.50 27.22
C LYS A 4 -13.84 -8.69 26.23
N ASN A 5 -14.35 -7.53 26.64
CA ASN A 5 -14.83 -6.50 25.74
C ASN A 5 -13.61 -6.05 24.94
N THR A 6 -13.28 -6.78 23.88
CA THR A 6 -12.27 -6.35 22.91
C THR A 6 -12.91 -5.23 22.10
N VAL A 7 -12.53 -3.99 22.38
CA VAL A 7 -12.82 -2.86 21.48
C VAL A 7 -12.34 -3.29 20.10
N SER A 8 -13.24 -3.28 19.13
CA SER A 8 -12.90 -3.60 17.74
C SER A 8 -11.79 -2.64 17.29
N LYS A 9 -10.71 -3.16 16.72
CA LYS A 9 -9.64 -2.34 16.16
C LYS A 9 -10.06 -1.82 14.80
N ASN A 10 -9.78 -0.54 14.54
CA ASN A 10 -10.08 0.10 13.27
C ASN A 10 -8.84 0.10 12.37
N ALA A 11 -9.02 -0.25 11.10
CA ALA A 11 -7.98 -0.16 10.08
C ALA A 11 -8.48 0.60 8.85
N VAL A 12 -7.64 1.46 8.28
CA VAL A 12 -7.86 2.07 6.95
C VAL A 12 -6.92 1.39 5.96
N VAL A 13 -7.45 1.00 4.80
CA VAL A 13 -6.67 0.50 3.67
C VAL A 13 -6.95 1.37 2.45
N THR A 14 -5.95 2.11 1.98
CA THR A 14 -6.08 2.88 0.73
C THR A 14 -5.80 2.01 -0.49
N GLY A 15 -6.42 2.34 -1.64
CA GLY A 15 -6.33 1.51 -2.84
C GLY A 15 -6.98 0.12 -2.67
N ALA A 16 -8.02 0.02 -1.83
CA ALA A 16 -8.65 -1.23 -1.43
C ALA A 16 -9.54 -1.87 -2.51
N SER A 17 -9.68 -1.27 -3.69
CA SER A 17 -10.59 -1.76 -4.74
C SER A 17 -10.05 -2.94 -5.54
N SER A 18 -8.78 -3.33 -5.42
CA SER A 18 -8.17 -4.48 -6.12
C SER A 18 -6.81 -4.89 -5.51
N GLY A 19 -6.26 -5.99 -6.00
CA GLY A 19 -4.90 -6.44 -5.75
C GLY A 19 -4.53 -6.51 -4.26
N ILE A 20 -3.35 -6.01 -3.91
CA ILE A 20 -2.80 -6.03 -2.55
C ILE A 20 -3.75 -5.37 -1.54
N GLY A 21 -4.38 -4.23 -1.90
CA GLY A 21 -5.28 -3.52 -1.00
C GLY A 21 -6.52 -4.35 -0.64
N ALA A 22 -7.16 -4.96 -1.63
CA ALA A 22 -8.34 -5.81 -1.41
C ALA A 22 -7.99 -7.07 -0.60
N ALA A 23 -6.88 -7.74 -0.93
CA ALA A 23 -6.40 -8.90 -0.17
C ALA A 23 -6.08 -8.53 1.28
N THR A 24 -5.41 -7.37 1.50
CA THR A 24 -5.11 -6.85 2.84
C THR A 24 -6.37 -6.58 3.65
N ALA A 25 -7.38 -5.95 3.03
CA ALA A 25 -8.65 -5.68 3.70
C ALA A 25 -9.35 -6.97 4.16
N ARG A 26 -9.43 -7.99 3.29
CA ARG A 26 -9.97 -9.31 3.65
C ARG A 26 -9.19 -9.96 4.78
N ARG A 27 -7.88 -9.88 4.74
CA ARG A 27 -7.03 -10.52 5.74
C ARG A 27 -7.12 -9.82 7.10
N LEU A 28 -7.18 -8.47 7.13
CA LEU A 28 -7.39 -7.69 8.35
C LEU A 28 -8.76 -7.95 8.99
N ALA A 29 -9.81 -8.06 8.19
CA ALA A 29 -11.14 -8.39 8.70
C ALA A 29 -11.17 -9.77 9.39
N LYS A 30 -10.45 -10.77 8.85
CA LYS A 30 -10.26 -12.09 9.50
C LYS A 30 -9.51 -12.02 10.83
N GLU A 31 -8.66 -11.01 11.01
CA GLU A 31 -7.96 -10.73 12.29
C GLU A 31 -8.81 -9.92 13.27
N GLY A 32 -10.08 -9.61 12.91
CA GLY A 32 -11.02 -8.90 13.77
C GLY A 32 -10.93 -7.38 13.70
N TYR A 33 -10.28 -6.82 12.66
CA TYR A 33 -10.34 -5.38 12.41
C TYR A 33 -11.67 -5.00 11.74
N HIS A 34 -12.25 -3.87 12.15
CA HIS A 34 -13.19 -3.16 11.30
C HIS A 34 -12.40 -2.37 10.26
N VAL A 35 -12.64 -2.63 8.96
CA VAL A 35 -11.82 -2.08 7.87
C VAL A 35 -12.59 -0.99 7.13
N PHE A 36 -12.01 0.20 7.07
CA PHE A 36 -12.42 1.29 6.19
C PHE A 36 -11.67 1.11 4.85
N LEU A 37 -12.44 0.88 3.80
CA LEU A 37 -11.98 0.61 2.45
C LEU A 37 -11.95 1.91 1.65
N ALA A 38 -10.77 2.48 1.43
CA ALA A 38 -10.62 3.77 0.76
C ALA A 38 -10.11 3.59 -0.67
N ALA A 39 -10.92 3.88 -1.68
CA ALA A 39 -10.52 3.88 -3.09
C ALA A 39 -11.52 4.65 -3.95
N ARG A 40 -11.13 5.00 -5.19
CA ARG A 40 -11.95 5.77 -6.14
C ARG A 40 -13.14 4.98 -6.69
N ARG A 41 -13.02 3.66 -6.85
CA ARG A 41 -14.07 2.80 -7.43
C ARG A 41 -15.05 2.38 -6.34
N ALA A 42 -16.11 3.17 -6.18
CA ALA A 42 -17.10 3.00 -5.13
C ALA A 42 -17.76 1.60 -5.21
N ASP A 43 -18.18 1.17 -6.40
CA ASP A 43 -18.81 -0.11 -6.66
C ASP A 43 -18.00 -1.30 -6.12
N ARG A 44 -16.68 -1.29 -6.33
CA ARG A 44 -15.79 -2.37 -5.90
C ARG A 44 -15.58 -2.40 -4.39
N ILE A 45 -15.39 -1.22 -3.78
CA ILE A 45 -15.18 -1.16 -2.33
C ILE A 45 -16.48 -1.40 -1.56
N GLU A 46 -17.64 -1.04 -2.09
CA GLU A 46 -18.95 -1.35 -1.53
C GLU A 46 -19.20 -2.87 -1.54
N ALA A 47 -18.93 -3.54 -2.67
CA ALA A 47 -19.03 -5.00 -2.75
C ALA A 47 -18.09 -5.69 -1.74
N LEU A 48 -16.85 -5.22 -1.64
CA LEU A 48 -15.88 -5.76 -0.67
C LEU A 48 -16.29 -5.45 0.77
N ALA A 49 -16.81 -4.26 1.05
CA ALA A 49 -17.32 -3.90 2.38
C ALA A 49 -18.46 -4.81 2.82
N ALA A 50 -19.40 -5.11 1.91
CA ALA A 50 -20.48 -6.07 2.17
C ALA A 50 -19.95 -7.49 2.44
N GLU A 51 -18.89 -7.91 1.72
CA GLU A 51 -18.25 -9.23 1.91
C GLU A 51 -17.62 -9.38 3.30
N ILE A 52 -16.90 -8.34 3.77
CA ILE A 52 -16.07 -8.43 4.98
C ILE A 52 -16.67 -7.75 6.22
N GLY A 53 -17.83 -7.13 6.11
CA GLY A 53 -18.44 -6.32 7.19
C GLY A 53 -17.68 -5.01 7.48
N GLY A 54 -17.04 -4.43 6.46
CA GLY A 54 -16.29 -3.19 6.54
C GLY A 54 -17.11 -1.95 6.15
N THR A 55 -16.45 -0.81 6.03
CA THR A 55 -17.05 0.46 5.57
C THR A 55 -16.35 0.95 4.30
N ALA A 56 -17.10 1.14 3.22
CA ALA A 56 -16.59 1.70 1.98
C ALA A 56 -16.62 3.23 1.99
N ILE A 57 -15.51 3.87 1.61
CA ILE A 57 -15.41 5.33 1.51
C ILE A 57 -14.74 5.66 0.18
N ALA A 58 -15.51 6.23 -0.75
CA ALA A 58 -14.98 6.67 -2.03
C ALA A 58 -13.91 7.75 -1.79
N THR A 59 -12.65 7.43 -2.11
CA THR A 59 -11.51 8.28 -1.75
C THR A 59 -10.53 8.39 -2.91
N ASP A 60 -10.21 9.62 -3.30
CA ASP A 60 -9.05 9.95 -4.12
C ASP A 60 -7.97 10.55 -3.22
N VAL A 61 -6.86 9.84 -3.06
CA VAL A 61 -5.74 10.28 -2.22
C VAL A 61 -5.04 11.54 -2.74
N THR A 62 -5.32 11.94 -3.99
CA THR A 62 -4.79 13.17 -4.60
C THR A 62 -5.66 14.39 -4.33
N SER A 63 -6.82 14.22 -3.67
CA SER A 63 -7.77 15.30 -3.34
C SER A 63 -7.81 15.55 -1.83
N ASP A 64 -7.57 16.78 -1.42
CA ASP A 64 -7.63 17.20 0.00
C ASP A 64 -9.04 17.01 0.58
N ASP A 65 -10.09 17.40 -0.16
CA ASP A 65 -11.48 17.25 0.28
C ASP A 65 -11.87 15.79 0.46
N SER A 66 -11.43 14.92 -0.48
CA SER A 66 -11.72 13.49 -0.42
C SER A 66 -11.04 12.83 0.78
N VAL A 67 -9.81 13.22 1.09
CA VAL A 67 -9.08 12.71 2.26
C VAL A 67 -9.63 13.29 3.57
N ALA A 68 -10.10 14.53 3.58
CA ALA A 68 -10.79 15.09 4.73
C ALA A 68 -12.09 14.32 5.07
N ALA A 69 -12.88 13.98 4.05
CA ALA A 69 -14.08 13.15 4.21
C ALA A 69 -13.74 11.74 4.73
N LEU A 70 -12.64 11.13 4.28
CA LEU A 70 -12.14 9.88 4.83
C LEU A 70 -11.82 10.01 6.32
N ALA A 71 -11.10 11.07 6.71
CA ALA A 71 -10.72 11.29 8.11
C ALA A 71 -11.94 11.51 9.01
N GLU A 72 -12.93 12.27 8.54
CA GLU A 72 -14.20 12.48 9.24
C GLU A 72 -14.95 11.14 9.47
N ALA A 73 -15.04 10.30 8.44
CA ALA A 73 -15.71 9.01 8.52
C ALA A 73 -14.99 8.01 9.44
N VAL A 74 -13.66 8.07 9.54
CA VAL A 74 -12.85 7.25 10.45
C VAL A 74 -13.03 7.70 11.92
N GLY A 75 -13.17 9.01 12.16
CA GLY A 75 -13.34 9.59 13.47
C GLY A 75 -12.04 9.66 14.29
N ASP A 76 -12.17 9.71 15.60
CA ASP A 76 -11.08 10.09 16.51
C ASP A 76 -10.10 8.96 16.86
N ARG A 77 -10.35 7.72 16.39
CA ARG A 77 -9.52 6.57 16.75
C ARG A 77 -9.25 5.65 15.58
N LEU A 78 -7.98 5.46 15.29
CA LEU A 78 -7.50 4.53 14.28
C LEU A 78 -6.34 3.69 14.82
N ASP A 79 -6.39 2.37 14.67
CA ASP A 79 -5.34 1.47 15.16
C ASP A 79 -4.31 1.11 14.06
N LEU A 80 -4.73 1.12 12.78
CA LEU A 80 -3.86 0.79 11.65
C LEU A 80 -4.21 1.61 10.40
N LEU A 81 -3.19 2.19 9.78
CA LEU A 81 -3.26 2.75 8.43
C LEU A 81 -2.37 1.93 7.49
N VAL A 82 -2.93 1.40 6.40
CA VAL A 82 -2.18 0.79 5.30
C VAL A 82 -2.26 1.73 4.09
N ASN A 83 -1.19 2.46 3.84
CA ASN A 83 -1.03 3.29 2.65
C ASN A 83 -0.61 2.41 1.48
N ASN A 84 -1.61 1.86 0.78
CA ASN A 84 -1.40 0.99 -0.37
C ASN A 84 -1.76 1.66 -1.71
N ALA A 85 -2.57 2.73 -1.71
CA ALA A 85 -2.87 3.47 -2.92
C ALA A 85 -1.58 3.94 -3.60
N GLY A 86 -1.43 3.61 -4.88
CA GLY A 86 -0.25 3.93 -5.67
C GLY A 86 -0.35 3.34 -7.07
N GLY A 87 0.62 3.64 -7.91
CA GLY A 87 0.66 3.11 -9.27
C GLY A 87 1.95 3.44 -10.00
N ALA A 88 2.14 2.78 -11.13
CA ALA A 88 3.20 3.05 -12.09
C ALA A 88 2.58 3.33 -13.46
N PHE A 89 3.12 4.30 -14.20
CA PHE A 89 2.63 4.72 -15.50
C PHE A 89 3.79 4.77 -16.50
N GLY A 90 3.78 3.86 -17.47
CA GLY A 90 4.79 3.76 -18.50
C GLY A 90 6.10 3.08 -18.07
N VAL A 91 6.95 2.86 -19.08
CA VAL A 91 8.28 2.25 -18.96
C VAL A 91 9.30 3.02 -19.80
N ASP A 92 9.08 4.32 -19.98
CA ASP A 92 9.87 5.17 -20.84
C ASP A 92 11.29 5.38 -20.27
N LYS A 93 12.28 5.47 -21.15
CA LYS A 93 13.62 5.90 -20.78
C LYS A 93 13.61 7.39 -20.41
N VAL A 94 14.58 7.83 -19.62
CA VAL A 94 14.65 9.24 -19.17
C VAL A 94 14.66 10.22 -20.35
N ALA A 95 15.33 9.86 -21.47
CA ALA A 95 15.40 10.70 -22.66
C ALA A 95 14.02 10.92 -23.33
N ASP A 96 13.10 9.97 -23.19
CA ASP A 96 11.78 9.96 -23.82
C ASP A 96 10.65 10.12 -22.81
N ALA A 97 10.97 10.56 -21.59
CA ALA A 97 10.08 10.55 -20.46
C ALA A 97 8.88 11.49 -20.63
N ASP A 98 7.68 10.97 -20.42
CA ASP A 98 6.47 11.77 -20.23
C ASP A 98 6.44 12.32 -18.79
N LEU A 99 6.78 13.59 -18.64
CA LEU A 99 6.85 14.24 -17.33
C LEU A 99 5.49 14.35 -16.64
N ALA A 100 4.39 14.38 -17.38
CA ALA A 100 3.05 14.37 -16.78
C ALA A 100 2.76 13.02 -16.07
N LYS A 101 3.19 11.90 -16.65
CA LYS A 101 3.14 10.58 -15.97
C LYS A 101 4.03 10.55 -14.72
N TRP A 102 5.21 11.17 -14.76
CA TRP A 102 6.08 11.25 -13.59
C TRP A 102 5.44 12.05 -12.46
N GLN A 103 4.86 13.20 -12.78
CA GLN A 103 4.12 14.01 -11.81
C GLN A 103 2.95 13.23 -11.21
N ALA A 104 2.17 12.53 -12.03
CA ALA A 104 1.07 11.69 -11.57
C ALA A 104 1.54 10.54 -10.66
N MET A 105 2.69 9.89 -10.99
CA MET A 105 3.28 8.87 -10.11
C MET A 105 3.74 9.46 -8.78
N PHE A 106 4.37 10.64 -8.78
CA PHE A 106 4.79 11.30 -7.56
C PHE A 106 3.60 11.75 -6.72
N GLU A 107 2.57 12.32 -7.36
CA GLU A 107 1.36 12.76 -6.68
C GLU A 107 0.66 11.62 -5.94
N VAL A 108 0.44 10.48 -6.57
CA VAL A 108 -0.28 9.38 -5.93
C VAL A 108 0.58 8.62 -4.91
N ASN A 109 1.86 8.36 -5.20
CA ASN A 109 2.70 7.50 -4.36
C ASN A 109 3.38 8.25 -3.19
N VAL A 110 3.59 9.56 -3.30
CA VAL A 110 4.32 10.36 -2.30
C VAL A 110 3.39 11.38 -1.66
N VAL A 111 2.85 12.32 -2.44
CA VAL A 111 2.01 13.40 -1.90
C VAL A 111 0.71 12.85 -1.35
N GLY A 112 0.03 11.97 -2.08
CA GLY A 112 -1.22 11.33 -1.65
C GLY A 112 -1.05 10.47 -0.40
N LEU A 113 0.03 9.67 -0.32
CA LEU A 113 0.39 8.92 0.89
C LEU A 113 0.59 9.88 2.08
N THR A 114 1.33 10.96 1.87
CA THR A 114 1.61 11.97 2.92
C THR A 114 0.33 12.67 3.36
N ARG A 115 -0.55 13.02 2.41
CA ARG A 115 -1.86 13.65 2.67
C ARG A 115 -2.73 12.78 3.56
N VAL A 116 -2.89 11.50 3.22
CA VAL A 116 -3.67 10.54 4.02
C VAL A 116 -3.05 10.36 5.40
N THR A 117 -1.73 10.18 5.45
CA THR A 117 -1.00 10.04 6.72
C THR A 117 -1.22 11.25 7.62
N LYS A 118 -1.03 12.47 7.11
CA LYS A 118 -1.24 13.72 7.85
C LYS A 118 -2.65 13.83 8.41
N ALA A 119 -3.67 13.48 7.62
CA ALA A 119 -5.08 13.59 8.03
C ALA A 119 -5.44 12.58 9.13
N LEU A 120 -4.88 11.37 9.09
CA LEU A 120 -5.22 10.29 10.02
C LEU A 120 -4.26 10.15 11.21
N LEU A 121 -3.12 10.86 11.21
CA LEU A 121 -2.12 10.78 12.27
C LEU A 121 -2.68 11.11 13.66
N PRO A 122 -3.54 12.13 13.86
CA PRO A 122 -4.12 12.40 15.18
C PRO A 122 -4.93 11.20 15.72
N ALA A 123 -5.73 10.55 14.88
CA ALA A 123 -6.52 9.36 15.27
C ALA A 123 -5.62 8.15 15.59
N LEU A 124 -4.51 7.99 14.87
CA LEU A 124 -3.51 6.95 15.16
C LEU A 124 -2.81 7.18 16.51
N ILE A 125 -2.43 8.42 16.82
CA ILE A 125 -1.84 8.80 18.12
C ILE A 125 -2.86 8.55 19.24
N ALA A 126 -4.11 8.96 19.05
CA ALA A 126 -5.18 8.80 20.03
C ALA A 126 -5.51 7.33 20.34
N SER A 127 -5.17 6.39 19.45
CA SER A 127 -5.32 4.95 19.72
C SER A 127 -4.41 4.45 20.87
N GLY A 128 -3.27 5.13 21.10
CA GLY A 128 -2.27 4.74 22.10
C GLY A 128 -1.36 3.57 21.66
N ALA A 129 -1.60 2.97 20.51
CA ALA A 129 -0.81 1.88 19.93
C ALA A 129 -0.96 1.81 18.41
N GLY A 130 -1.00 2.96 17.76
CA GLY A 130 -1.20 3.09 16.32
C GLY A 130 -0.10 2.44 15.48
N ALA A 131 -0.42 2.12 14.25
CA ALA A 131 0.56 1.62 13.29
C ALA A 131 0.28 2.18 11.88
N ILE A 132 1.34 2.54 11.16
CA ILE A 132 1.31 2.88 9.74
C ILE A 132 2.18 1.86 9.01
N ILE A 133 1.62 1.28 7.94
CA ILE A 133 2.36 0.42 7.01
C ILE A 133 2.27 1.04 5.61
N ASN A 134 3.38 1.52 5.12
CA ASN A 134 3.48 2.06 3.77
C ASN A 134 3.87 0.95 2.79
N VAL A 135 3.10 0.80 1.70
CA VAL A 135 3.43 -0.15 0.64
C VAL A 135 4.41 0.52 -0.32
N GLY A 136 5.67 0.30 -0.06
CA GLY A 136 6.79 0.70 -0.89
C GLY A 136 6.98 -0.20 -2.11
N SER A 137 8.21 -0.48 -2.45
CA SER A 137 8.63 -1.43 -3.51
C SER A 137 10.14 -1.63 -3.46
N ILE A 138 10.64 -2.75 -3.99
CA ILE A 138 12.08 -2.89 -4.30
C ILE A 138 12.55 -1.83 -5.30
N ALA A 139 11.63 -1.22 -6.07
CA ALA A 139 11.88 -0.07 -6.95
C ALA A 139 12.27 1.21 -6.19
N GLY A 140 11.95 1.31 -4.89
CA GLY A 140 12.40 2.36 -4.00
C GLY A 140 13.77 2.08 -3.34
N ARG A 141 14.45 1.01 -3.75
CA ARG A 141 15.76 0.58 -3.21
C ARG A 141 16.82 0.45 -4.27
N ARG A 142 16.42 0.08 -5.47
CA ARG A 142 17.32 -0.07 -6.61
C ARG A 142 16.61 0.39 -7.89
N ALA A 143 17.22 1.35 -8.58
CA ALA A 143 16.75 1.80 -9.88
C ALA A 143 17.01 0.74 -10.95
N TYR A 144 16.20 0.78 -12.01
CA TYR A 144 16.31 -0.09 -13.18
C TYR A 144 15.87 0.68 -14.44
N GLU A 145 16.35 0.24 -15.57
CA GLU A 145 16.05 0.85 -16.87
C GLU A 145 14.56 0.81 -17.19
N GLY A 146 14.01 1.91 -17.72
CA GLY A 146 12.58 2.07 -18.00
C GLY A 146 11.72 2.24 -16.74
N GLY A 147 12.33 2.32 -15.56
CA GLY A 147 11.61 2.49 -14.30
C GLY A 147 11.79 3.85 -13.63
N ALA A 148 12.50 4.79 -14.26
CA ALA A 148 13.01 5.98 -13.59
C ALA A 148 11.93 6.80 -12.84
N GLY A 149 10.78 7.09 -13.45
CA GLY A 149 9.69 7.83 -12.80
C GLY A 149 9.10 7.07 -11.60
N TYR A 150 8.86 5.77 -11.75
CA TYR A 150 8.37 4.92 -10.66
C TYR A 150 9.43 4.73 -9.56
N ASN A 151 10.71 4.56 -9.94
CA ASN A 151 11.80 4.54 -8.97
C ASN A 151 11.82 5.81 -8.14
N ALA A 152 11.82 7.00 -8.79
CA ALA A 152 11.83 8.29 -8.09
C ALA A 152 10.66 8.39 -7.09
N ALA A 153 9.45 8.02 -7.49
CA ALA A 153 8.29 8.03 -6.62
C ALA A 153 8.45 7.06 -5.43
N LYS A 154 8.93 5.84 -5.64
CA LYS A 154 9.09 4.85 -4.56
C LYS A 154 10.30 5.13 -3.65
N PHE A 155 11.37 5.76 -4.16
CA PHE A 155 12.42 6.34 -3.31
C PHE A 155 11.85 7.49 -2.46
N GLY A 156 10.96 8.32 -3.02
CA GLY A 156 10.23 9.35 -2.28
C GLY A 156 9.34 8.77 -1.17
N THR A 157 8.58 7.70 -1.45
CA THR A 157 7.79 6.98 -0.45
C THR A 157 8.66 6.53 0.73
N ARG A 158 9.82 5.93 0.43
CA ARG A 158 10.78 5.50 1.44
C ARG A 158 11.30 6.67 2.27
N ALA A 159 11.74 7.75 1.62
CA ALA A 159 12.25 8.92 2.29
C ALA A 159 11.23 9.54 3.28
N VAL A 160 9.96 9.66 2.85
CA VAL A 160 8.87 10.13 3.72
C VAL A 160 8.65 9.18 4.90
N THR A 161 8.69 7.86 4.68
CA THR A 161 8.54 6.87 5.74
C THR A 161 9.65 6.97 6.79
N GLU A 162 10.90 7.10 6.35
CA GLU A 162 12.05 7.22 7.24
C GLU A 162 12.02 8.56 8.02
N ALA A 163 11.70 9.68 7.36
CA ALA A 163 11.57 10.99 7.98
C ALA A 163 10.46 11.00 9.04
N LEU A 164 9.26 10.50 8.70
CA LEU A 164 8.14 10.44 9.64
C LEU A 164 8.49 9.64 10.90
N ARG A 165 9.24 8.54 10.77
CA ARG A 165 9.69 7.74 11.92
C ARG A 165 10.55 8.54 12.87
N LEU A 166 11.43 9.43 12.35
CA LEU A 166 12.26 10.30 13.16
C LEU A 166 11.45 11.42 13.83
N GLU A 167 10.48 11.99 13.10
CA GLU A 167 9.70 13.15 13.53
C GLU A 167 8.74 12.83 14.68
N ILE A 168 8.21 11.58 14.73
CA ILE A 168 7.20 11.19 15.73
C ILE A 168 7.66 10.02 16.62
N VAL A 169 8.95 9.88 16.84
CA VAL A 169 9.54 8.80 17.66
C VAL A 169 9.03 8.80 19.12
N ASP A 170 8.57 9.95 19.61
CA ASP A 170 7.95 10.14 20.92
C ASP A 170 6.47 9.79 20.98
N GLN A 171 5.82 9.52 19.84
CA GLN A 171 4.40 9.19 19.76
C GLN A 171 4.19 7.67 19.78
N PRO A 172 3.04 7.19 20.30
CA PRO A 172 2.74 5.76 20.37
C PRO A 172 2.29 5.19 19.01
N VAL A 173 3.05 5.43 17.95
CA VAL A 173 2.74 5.00 16.58
C VAL A 173 3.95 4.32 15.95
N ARG A 174 3.78 3.12 15.44
CA ARG A 174 4.81 2.38 14.69
C ARG A 174 4.79 2.79 13.23
N ILE A 175 5.95 3.10 12.65
CA ILE A 175 6.09 3.48 11.24
C ILE A 175 6.89 2.41 10.51
N MET A 176 6.24 1.72 9.59
CA MET A 176 6.75 0.52 8.93
C MET A 176 6.61 0.62 7.41
N GLU A 177 7.47 -0.06 6.68
CA GLU A 177 7.38 -0.17 5.23
C GLU A 177 7.46 -1.64 4.79
N ILE A 178 6.57 -2.06 3.90
CA ILE A 178 6.73 -3.29 3.14
C ILE A 178 7.16 -2.96 1.72
N ALA A 179 8.18 -3.64 1.21
CA ALA A 179 8.75 -3.42 -0.12
C ALA A 179 8.65 -4.68 -0.98
N PRO A 180 7.51 -4.87 -1.67
CA PRO A 180 7.32 -5.99 -2.57
C PRO A 180 8.22 -5.93 -3.79
N GLY A 181 8.61 -7.13 -4.26
CA GLY A 181 9.16 -7.33 -5.59
C GLY A 181 8.06 -7.54 -6.63
N MET A 182 8.23 -8.55 -7.48
CA MET A 182 7.27 -8.90 -8.53
C MET A 182 6.05 -9.58 -7.89
N VAL A 183 4.93 -8.87 -7.90
CA VAL A 183 3.63 -9.37 -7.45
C VAL A 183 2.69 -9.42 -8.64
N GLN A 184 2.16 -10.58 -8.94
CA GLN A 184 1.14 -10.75 -9.98
C GLN A 184 -0.22 -10.32 -9.42
N THR A 185 -0.71 -9.19 -9.91
CA THR A 185 -2.04 -8.68 -9.60
C THR A 185 -2.78 -8.38 -10.89
N GLU A 186 -4.10 -8.35 -10.83
CA GLU A 186 -4.96 -8.16 -12.01
C GLU A 186 -4.68 -6.88 -12.80
N GLU A 187 -4.26 -5.79 -12.13
CA GLU A 187 -4.28 -4.45 -12.71
C GLU A 187 -2.94 -3.74 -12.78
N PHE A 188 -1.98 -4.03 -11.91
CA PHE A 188 -0.77 -3.21 -11.80
C PHE A 188 0.03 -3.15 -13.10
N SER A 189 0.33 -4.31 -13.70
CA SER A 189 1.07 -4.38 -14.97
C SER A 189 0.23 -3.85 -16.14
N LEU A 190 -1.07 -4.13 -16.14
CA LEU A 190 -2.00 -3.65 -17.18
C LEU A 190 -2.08 -2.11 -17.20
N VAL A 191 -2.27 -1.47 -16.05
CA VAL A 191 -2.31 0.00 -15.93
C VAL A 191 -0.96 0.61 -16.30
N ARG A 192 0.13 0.03 -15.82
CA ARG A 192 1.50 0.50 -16.12
C ARG A 192 1.79 0.51 -17.61
N LEU A 193 1.30 -0.50 -18.33
CA LEU A 193 1.55 -0.71 -19.77
C LEU A 193 0.42 -0.16 -20.65
N GLY A 194 -0.41 0.77 -20.11
CA GLY A 194 -1.41 1.49 -20.87
C GLY A 194 -2.58 0.65 -21.36
N GLY A 195 -2.88 -0.47 -20.69
CA GLY A 195 -3.97 -1.38 -21.03
C GLY A 195 -3.57 -2.51 -21.98
N ASP A 196 -2.29 -2.63 -22.35
CA ASP A 196 -1.79 -3.73 -23.18
C ASP A 196 -1.72 -5.03 -22.37
N GLN A 197 -2.72 -5.89 -22.56
CA GLN A 197 -2.83 -7.17 -21.85
C GLN A 197 -1.70 -8.13 -22.21
N ALA A 198 -1.29 -8.17 -23.49
CA ALA A 198 -0.23 -9.07 -23.94
C ALA A 198 1.13 -8.68 -23.31
N ALA A 199 1.42 -7.39 -23.26
CA ALA A 199 2.60 -6.87 -22.57
C ALA A 199 2.54 -7.11 -21.05
N ALA A 200 1.37 -6.97 -20.43
CA ALA A 200 1.18 -7.24 -19.00
C ALA A 200 1.42 -8.71 -18.66
N ASP A 201 0.92 -9.63 -19.47
CA ASP A 201 1.11 -11.09 -19.29
C ASP A 201 2.59 -11.47 -19.51
N ALA A 202 3.26 -10.86 -20.47
CA ALA A 202 4.68 -11.09 -20.73
C ALA A 202 5.61 -10.73 -19.55
N VAL A 203 5.17 -9.83 -18.65
CA VAL A 203 5.93 -9.50 -17.43
C VAL A 203 6.20 -10.74 -16.59
N TYR A 204 5.24 -11.66 -16.51
CA TYR A 204 5.28 -12.85 -15.66
C TYR A 204 5.66 -14.13 -16.39
N GLN A 205 5.77 -14.09 -17.71
CA GLN A 205 6.08 -15.26 -18.54
C GLN A 205 7.38 -15.93 -18.10
N GLY A 206 7.33 -17.25 -17.86
CA GLY A 206 8.48 -18.06 -17.44
C GLY A 206 8.94 -17.82 -15.99
N VAL A 207 8.24 -16.98 -15.23
CA VAL A 207 8.55 -16.81 -13.80
C VAL A 207 7.80 -17.88 -13.02
N ALA A 208 8.56 -18.79 -12.41
CA ALA A 208 7.97 -19.77 -11.51
C ALA A 208 7.51 -19.08 -10.22
N ASP A 209 6.24 -19.26 -9.86
CA ASP A 209 5.63 -18.81 -8.61
C ASP A 209 5.90 -17.31 -8.30
N PRO A 210 5.41 -16.35 -9.12
CA PRO A 210 5.43 -14.94 -8.75
C PRO A 210 4.64 -14.74 -7.45
N LEU A 211 4.98 -13.73 -6.64
CA LEU A 211 4.14 -13.39 -5.49
C LEU A 211 2.74 -13.02 -5.96
N VAL A 212 1.76 -13.34 -5.13
CA VAL A 212 0.36 -12.91 -5.29
C VAL A 212 -0.01 -11.86 -4.22
N ALA A 213 -1.16 -11.25 -4.38
CA ALA A 213 -1.63 -10.21 -3.45
C ALA A 213 -1.74 -10.72 -2.01
N GLU A 214 -2.13 -11.97 -1.84
CA GLU A 214 -2.29 -12.66 -0.56
C GLU A 214 -0.98 -12.80 0.21
N ASP A 215 0.16 -13.03 -0.47
CA ASP A 215 1.48 -13.10 0.17
C ASP A 215 1.85 -11.77 0.83
N ILE A 216 1.51 -10.66 0.15
CA ILE A 216 1.77 -9.32 0.68
C ILE A 216 0.78 -8.98 1.80
N ALA A 217 -0.49 -9.37 1.66
CA ALA A 217 -1.49 -9.17 2.69
C ALA A 217 -1.15 -9.92 3.99
N ASP A 218 -0.65 -11.15 3.89
CA ASP A 218 -0.22 -11.93 5.05
C ASP A 218 0.97 -11.27 5.76
N ALA A 219 1.95 -10.81 4.99
CA ALA A 219 3.12 -10.08 5.52
C ALA A 219 2.70 -8.76 6.20
N ILE A 220 1.77 -7.97 5.61
CA ILE A 220 1.24 -6.74 6.21
C ILE A 220 0.57 -7.06 7.56
N VAL A 221 -0.28 -8.07 7.60
CA VAL A 221 -0.98 -8.46 8.83
C VAL A 221 0.00 -8.96 9.89
N TRP A 222 1.01 -9.74 9.49
CA TRP A 222 2.07 -10.16 10.40
C TRP A 222 2.77 -8.93 11.01
N MET A 223 3.15 -7.93 10.22
CA MET A 223 3.74 -6.68 10.74
C MET A 223 2.80 -5.94 11.69
N ALA A 224 1.52 -5.79 11.30
CA ALA A 224 0.50 -5.07 12.08
C ALA A 224 0.27 -5.69 13.45
N THR A 225 0.30 -7.02 13.55
CA THR A 225 -0.03 -7.79 14.76
C THR A 225 1.14 -8.01 15.71
N ARG A 226 2.33 -7.46 15.44
CA ARG A 226 3.44 -7.52 16.41
C ARG A 226 3.11 -6.69 17.65
N PRO A 227 3.71 -7.02 18.82
CA PRO A 227 3.55 -6.22 20.03
C PRO A 227 3.85 -4.74 19.77
N ALA A 228 3.17 -3.83 20.48
CA ALA A 228 3.24 -2.39 20.23
C ALA A 228 4.65 -1.79 20.31
N HIS A 229 5.57 -2.40 21.07
CA HIS A 229 6.96 -1.97 21.18
C HIS A 229 7.87 -2.51 20.07
N VAL A 230 7.34 -3.35 19.17
CA VAL A 230 8.10 -3.96 18.06
C VAL A 230 7.77 -3.22 16.76
N ASN A 231 8.70 -2.43 16.25
CA ASN A 231 8.59 -1.80 14.94
C ASN A 231 9.36 -2.64 13.91
N ILE A 232 8.71 -2.99 12.80
CA ILE A 232 9.36 -3.61 11.66
C ILE A 232 9.65 -2.51 10.66
N ASP A 233 10.81 -1.90 10.76
CA ASP A 233 11.16 -0.71 9.97
C ASP A 233 10.97 -0.95 8.49
N GLU A 234 11.39 -2.13 8.02
CA GLU A 234 11.38 -2.49 6.63
C GLU A 234 11.25 -4.00 6.45
N LEU A 235 10.32 -4.43 5.59
CA LEU A 235 10.18 -5.80 5.15
C LEU A 235 10.28 -5.88 3.63
N VAL A 236 11.37 -6.45 3.11
CA VAL A 236 11.55 -6.69 1.67
C VAL A 236 11.13 -8.10 1.34
N ILE A 237 10.13 -8.26 0.46
CA ILE A 237 9.60 -9.56 0.05
C ILE A 237 9.64 -9.69 -1.48
N LYS A 238 10.21 -10.78 -1.97
CA LYS A 238 10.36 -11.07 -3.41
C LYS A 238 10.03 -12.53 -3.69
N PRO A 239 9.54 -12.86 -4.89
CA PRO A 239 9.50 -14.26 -5.28
C PRO A 239 10.93 -14.85 -5.29
N ARG A 240 11.05 -16.13 -5.02
CA ARG A 240 12.35 -16.83 -5.02
C ARG A 240 13.11 -16.64 -6.34
N ALA A 241 12.39 -16.56 -7.45
CA ALA A 241 12.96 -16.35 -8.77
C ALA A 241 13.54 -14.94 -9.01
N GLN A 242 13.27 -13.95 -8.14
CA GLN A 242 13.71 -12.56 -8.35
C GLN A 242 14.86 -12.17 -7.43
N ALA A 243 16.06 -12.00 -8.00
CA ALA A 243 17.23 -11.50 -7.27
C ALA A 243 17.27 -9.97 -7.14
N ALA A 244 16.86 -9.24 -8.21
CA ALA A 244 16.83 -7.78 -8.26
C ALA A 244 15.68 -7.32 -9.16
N PRO A 245 15.29 -6.01 -9.17
CA PRO A 245 14.23 -5.52 -10.06
C PRO A 245 14.41 -5.92 -11.53
N HIS A 246 15.65 -5.94 -11.99
CA HIS A 246 16.03 -6.27 -13.39
C HIS A 246 16.56 -7.71 -13.57
N LYS A 247 16.63 -8.52 -12.51
CA LYS A 247 17.18 -9.87 -12.58
C LYS A 247 16.20 -10.89 -12.03
N VAL A 248 15.52 -11.56 -12.93
CA VAL A 248 14.52 -12.60 -12.66
C VAL A 248 14.93 -13.85 -13.42
N HIS A 249 14.91 -15.00 -12.73
CA HIS A 249 15.05 -16.30 -13.39
C HIS A 249 13.75 -16.64 -14.12
N ARG A 250 13.86 -17.05 -15.37
CA ARG A 250 12.71 -17.50 -16.17
C ARG A 250 12.99 -18.90 -16.68
N GLU A 251 12.02 -19.76 -16.54
CA GLU A 251 12.03 -21.09 -17.13
C GLU A 251 11.70 -20.95 -18.62
N GLY A 252 12.48 -21.60 -19.48
CA GLY A 252 12.36 -21.54 -20.93
C GLY A 252 11.18 -22.33 -21.48
#